data_8e029700da4f08004644d750fe563400
#
_entry.id   8e029700da4f08004644d750fe563400
#
_cell.length_a   1.000
_cell.length_b   1.000
_cell.length_c   1.000
_cell.angle_alpha   90.00
_cell.angle_beta   90.00
_cell.angle_gamma   90.00
#
_symmetry.space_group_name_H-M   'P 1'
#
loop_
_entity.id
_entity.type
_entity.pdbx_description
1 polymer ?
#
loop_
_entity_poly.entity_id
_entity_poly.type
_entity_poly.pdbx_seq_one_letter_code
_entity_poly.pdbx_strand_id
1 'polypeptide(L)'
;FRYMEMIGPDILSGLLANATGQPVLDFAREALFEPLHIAVASNIVLYTPQEHVAFIKKNCASGWVADEKGHNTAGWGLTLTAVDMAKIGQLYLDGGKWEGRQIVSEEWVAESTAEHSRWEKEKLSYGYLWWTGILNGYAAMGNSGNIIYVNPADKMVVSIAALFKPTAKDIMEFIEKDIKPLFCGAEG
;
A
#
# COMPACT_ATOMS: atom_id res chain seq x y z
N PHE A 1 15.78 15.27 2.74
CA PHE A 1 14.83 14.22 2.30
C PHE A 1 14.81 14.14 0.76
N ARG A 2 14.93 12.95 0.21
CA ARG A 2 14.81 12.69 -1.22
C ARG A 2 13.96 11.44 -1.40
N TYR A 3 12.76 11.61 -1.90
CA TYR A 3 11.85 10.52 -2.20
C TYR A 3 12.22 9.86 -3.53
N MET A 4 12.35 8.53 -3.53
CA MET A 4 12.67 7.74 -4.73
C MET A 4 11.71 6.54 -4.77
N GLU A 5 10.58 6.74 -5.38
CA GLU A 5 9.42 5.85 -5.34
C GLU A 5 9.62 4.45 -5.96
N MET A 6 10.56 4.31 -6.87
CA MET A 6 10.75 3.04 -7.61
C MET A 6 12.02 2.31 -7.18
N ILE A 7 13.16 2.97 -7.21
CA ILE A 7 14.47 2.31 -7.02
C ILE A 7 14.62 1.69 -5.63
N GLY A 8 14.20 2.40 -4.58
CA GLY A 8 14.31 1.92 -3.20
C GLY A 8 13.53 0.62 -2.98
N PRO A 9 12.23 0.59 -3.27
CA PRO A 9 11.42 -0.63 -3.17
C PRO A 9 11.92 -1.78 -4.02
N ASP A 10 12.39 -1.54 -5.25
CA ASP A 10 12.91 -2.60 -6.13
C ASP A 10 14.20 -3.23 -5.59
N ILE A 11 15.08 -2.44 -4.95
CA ILE A 11 16.25 -2.97 -4.23
C ILE A 11 15.80 -3.85 -3.06
N LEU A 12 14.79 -3.42 -2.30
CA LEU A 12 14.25 -4.22 -1.18
C LEU A 12 13.64 -5.53 -1.66
N SER A 13 12.97 -5.54 -2.82
CA SER A 13 12.47 -6.77 -3.46
C SER A 13 13.60 -7.77 -3.69
N GLY A 14 14.70 -7.33 -4.30
CA GLY A 14 15.87 -8.18 -4.51
C GLY A 14 16.52 -8.68 -3.21
N LEU A 15 16.61 -7.82 -2.20
CA LEU A 15 17.14 -8.21 -0.88
C LEU A 15 16.24 -9.23 -0.19
N LEU A 16 14.92 -9.07 -0.27
CA LEU A 16 13.95 -10.00 0.31
C LEU A 16 14.06 -11.38 -0.34
N ALA A 17 14.06 -11.44 -1.68
CA ALA A 17 14.23 -12.69 -2.41
C ALA A 17 15.54 -13.41 -2.05
N ASN A 18 16.61 -12.65 -1.92
CA ASN A 18 17.92 -13.21 -1.55
C ASN A 18 17.96 -13.71 -0.08
N ALA A 19 17.34 -12.99 0.84
CA ALA A 19 17.30 -13.33 2.26
C ALA A 19 16.38 -14.53 2.56
N THR A 20 15.29 -14.67 1.83
CA THR A 20 14.30 -15.75 2.02
C THR A 20 14.60 -16.99 1.18
N GLY A 21 15.40 -16.84 0.12
CA GLY A 21 15.68 -17.90 -0.85
C GLY A 21 14.48 -18.26 -1.74
N GLN A 22 13.44 -17.42 -1.79
CA GLN A 22 12.25 -17.66 -2.59
C GLN A 22 11.78 -16.40 -3.32
N PRO A 23 10.96 -16.53 -4.41
CA PRO A 23 10.37 -15.40 -5.10
C PRO A 23 9.53 -14.52 -4.16
N VAL A 24 9.57 -13.21 -4.37
CA VAL A 24 8.87 -12.26 -3.49
C VAL A 24 7.36 -12.50 -3.44
N LEU A 25 6.73 -12.84 -4.58
CA LEU A 25 5.31 -13.16 -4.60
C LEU A 25 4.98 -14.39 -3.75
N ASP A 26 5.81 -15.43 -3.78
CA ASP A 26 5.58 -16.65 -3.00
C ASP A 26 5.73 -16.37 -1.51
N PHE A 27 6.78 -15.66 -1.12
CA PHE A 27 6.94 -15.18 0.25
C PHE A 27 5.76 -14.30 0.71
N ALA A 28 5.33 -13.35 -0.13
CA ALA A 28 4.22 -12.46 0.20
C ALA A 28 2.89 -13.21 0.31
N ARG A 29 2.68 -14.27 -0.50
CA ARG A 29 1.51 -15.14 -0.36
C ARG A 29 1.48 -15.80 1.00
N GLU A 30 2.53 -16.49 1.38
CA GLU A 30 2.60 -17.23 2.64
C GLU A 30 2.52 -16.31 3.86
N ALA A 31 3.29 -15.22 3.83
CA ALA A 31 3.47 -14.35 4.99
C ALA A 31 2.34 -13.34 5.19
N LEU A 32 1.66 -12.91 4.11
CA LEU A 32 0.72 -11.80 4.16
C LEU A 32 -0.60 -12.09 3.44
N PHE A 33 -0.57 -12.49 2.15
CA PHE A 33 -1.79 -12.51 1.35
C PHE A 33 -2.75 -13.61 1.76
N GLU A 34 -2.29 -14.85 1.93
CA GLU A 34 -3.11 -15.98 2.37
C GLU A 34 -3.70 -15.75 3.76
N PRO A 35 -2.91 -15.32 4.78
CA PRO A 35 -3.47 -14.98 6.09
C PRO A 35 -4.58 -13.93 6.05
N LEU A 36 -4.50 -12.95 5.13
CA LEU A 36 -5.50 -11.89 4.97
C LEU A 36 -6.60 -12.25 3.96
N HIS A 37 -6.61 -13.47 3.42
CA HIS A 37 -7.53 -13.88 2.36
C HIS A 37 -7.50 -12.93 1.15
N ILE A 38 -6.29 -12.54 0.73
CA ILE A 38 -6.03 -11.73 -0.46
C ILE A 38 -5.56 -12.64 -1.59
N ALA A 39 -6.25 -12.58 -2.73
CA ALA A 39 -5.88 -13.40 -3.90
C ALA A 39 -5.02 -12.58 -4.86
N VAL A 40 -3.73 -12.94 -4.97
CA VAL A 40 -2.84 -12.47 -6.03
C VAL A 40 -2.50 -13.64 -6.93
N ALA A 41 -3.02 -13.61 -8.17
CA ALA A 41 -3.05 -14.81 -9.02
C ALA A 41 -1.64 -15.28 -9.45
N SER A 42 -0.85 -14.42 -10.10
CA SER A 42 0.45 -14.79 -10.66
C SER A 42 1.32 -13.58 -10.98
N ASN A 43 2.56 -13.84 -11.35
CA ASN A 43 3.40 -12.83 -11.97
C ASN A 43 2.86 -12.43 -13.35
N ILE A 44 3.01 -11.16 -13.67
CA ILE A 44 2.68 -10.57 -14.96
C ILE A 44 3.98 -10.08 -15.58
N VAL A 45 4.36 -10.66 -16.73
CA VAL A 45 5.55 -10.20 -17.46
C VAL A 45 5.08 -9.29 -18.60
N LEU A 46 5.69 -8.11 -18.71
CA LEU A 46 5.40 -7.12 -19.73
C LEU A 46 6.64 -6.98 -20.65
N TYR A 47 6.49 -7.34 -21.91
CA TYR A 47 7.59 -7.38 -22.88
C TYR A 47 7.71 -6.10 -23.70
N THR A 48 6.65 -5.29 -23.78
CA THR A 48 6.62 -4.12 -24.64
C THR A 48 6.07 -2.89 -23.93
N PRO A 49 6.45 -1.66 -24.34
CA PRO A 49 5.85 -0.43 -23.84
C PRO A 49 4.32 -0.37 -24.02
N GLN A 50 3.81 -1.00 -25.09
CA GLN A 50 2.37 -1.06 -25.37
C GLN A 50 1.63 -1.91 -24.32
N GLU A 51 2.21 -3.06 -23.93
CA GLU A 51 1.68 -3.90 -22.85
C GLU A 51 1.71 -3.16 -21.51
N HIS A 52 2.76 -2.40 -21.23
CA HIS A 52 2.85 -1.57 -20.04
C HIS A 52 1.70 -0.53 -20.00
N VAL A 53 1.49 0.20 -21.09
CA VAL A 53 0.37 1.16 -21.18
C VAL A 53 -0.99 0.46 -21.06
N ALA A 54 -1.15 -0.71 -21.66
CA ALA A 54 -2.39 -1.49 -21.56
C ALA A 54 -2.62 -1.98 -20.11
N PHE A 55 -1.57 -2.45 -19.43
CA PHE A 55 -1.63 -2.88 -18.04
C PHE A 55 -2.10 -1.75 -17.10
N ILE A 56 -1.49 -0.56 -17.21
CA ILE A 56 -1.86 0.60 -16.37
C ILE A 56 -3.33 1.02 -16.58
N LYS A 57 -3.86 0.85 -17.80
CA LYS A 57 -5.24 1.20 -18.14
C LYS A 57 -6.27 0.11 -17.81
N LYS A 58 -5.83 -1.08 -17.39
CA LYS A 58 -6.70 -2.22 -17.16
C LYS A 58 -7.32 -2.17 -15.77
N ASN A 59 -8.66 -2.24 -15.71
CA ASN A 59 -9.41 -2.12 -14.45
C ASN A 59 -9.54 -3.42 -13.65
N CYS A 60 -9.04 -4.54 -14.15
CA CYS A 60 -9.28 -5.86 -13.56
C CYS A 60 -8.06 -6.79 -13.68
N ALA A 61 -6.86 -6.25 -13.66
CA ALA A 61 -5.67 -7.09 -13.57
C ALA A 61 -5.58 -7.68 -12.14
N SER A 62 -5.23 -8.96 -12.04
CA SER A 62 -4.88 -9.59 -10.77
C SER A 62 -3.51 -10.21 -10.93
N GLY A 63 -2.55 -9.76 -10.13
CA GLY A 63 -1.20 -10.26 -10.17
C GLY A 63 -0.17 -9.21 -9.76
N TRP A 64 1.08 -9.55 -9.93
CA TRP A 64 2.20 -8.67 -9.62
C TRP A 64 3.19 -8.65 -10.78
N VAL A 65 3.57 -7.47 -11.24
CA VAL A 65 4.53 -7.33 -12.34
C VAL A 65 5.90 -7.85 -11.90
N ALA A 66 6.50 -8.66 -12.75
CA ALA A 66 7.83 -9.24 -12.56
C ALA A 66 8.60 -9.26 -13.88
N ASP A 67 9.92 -9.43 -13.79
CA ASP A 67 10.75 -9.79 -14.94
C ASP A 67 10.57 -11.26 -15.33
N GLU A 68 11.22 -11.68 -16.41
CA GLU A 68 11.18 -13.08 -16.91
C GLU A 68 11.77 -14.10 -15.92
N LYS A 69 12.56 -13.65 -14.95
CA LYS A 69 13.15 -14.49 -13.90
C LYS A 69 12.28 -14.55 -12.64
N GLY A 70 11.15 -13.84 -12.63
CA GLY A 70 10.22 -13.80 -11.50
C GLY A 70 10.59 -12.79 -10.42
N HIS A 71 11.49 -11.84 -10.69
CA HIS A 71 11.77 -10.76 -9.75
C HIS A 71 10.65 -9.71 -9.84
N ASN A 72 9.89 -9.58 -8.77
CA ASN A 72 8.80 -8.63 -8.71
C ASN A 72 9.29 -7.18 -8.57
N THR A 73 8.64 -6.27 -9.28
CA THR A 73 8.78 -4.83 -9.04
C THR A 73 8.08 -4.50 -7.72
N ALA A 74 8.73 -3.80 -6.80
CA ALA A 74 8.12 -3.43 -5.53
C ALA A 74 7.69 -1.96 -5.47
N GLY A 75 8.19 -1.13 -6.38
CA GLY A 75 7.77 0.26 -6.52
C GLY A 75 6.43 0.44 -7.24
N TRP A 76 5.95 -0.58 -7.96
CA TRP A 76 4.71 -0.55 -8.76
C TRP A 76 4.27 -1.97 -9.17
N GLY A 77 3.11 -2.09 -9.83
CA GLY A 77 2.75 -3.32 -10.54
C GLY A 77 2.01 -4.39 -9.71
N LEU A 78 1.94 -4.27 -8.38
CA LEU A 78 1.03 -5.08 -7.58
C LEU A 78 -0.40 -4.56 -7.76
N THR A 79 -1.32 -5.45 -8.11
CA THR A 79 -2.72 -5.11 -8.32
C THR A 79 -3.58 -5.72 -7.21
N LEU A 80 -4.23 -4.86 -6.45
CA LEU A 80 -5.15 -5.23 -5.37
C LEU A 80 -6.50 -4.53 -5.57
N THR A 81 -7.55 -5.14 -5.08
CA THR A 81 -8.84 -4.46 -4.95
C THR A 81 -8.81 -3.46 -3.79
N ALA A 82 -9.74 -2.51 -3.77
CA ALA A 82 -9.88 -1.60 -2.62
C ALA A 82 -10.15 -2.38 -1.33
N VAL A 83 -10.89 -3.48 -1.39
CA VAL A 83 -11.15 -4.35 -0.23
C VAL A 83 -9.86 -5.01 0.26
N ASP A 84 -9.00 -5.51 -0.64
CA ASP A 84 -7.72 -6.10 -0.24
C ASP A 84 -6.79 -5.07 0.39
N MET A 85 -6.78 -3.86 -0.16
CA MET A 85 -6.05 -2.73 0.42
C MET A 85 -6.58 -2.36 1.81
N ALA A 86 -7.91 -2.39 2.01
CA ALA A 86 -8.52 -2.16 3.32
C ALA A 86 -8.11 -3.21 4.34
N LYS A 87 -7.98 -4.49 3.97
CA LYS A 87 -7.49 -5.55 4.86
C LYS A 87 -6.06 -5.27 5.35
N ILE A 88 -5.18 -4.76 4.47
CA ILE A 88 -3.82 -4.34 4.86
C ILE A 88 -3.90 -3.16 5.84
N GLY A 89 -4.74 -2.18 5.57
CA GLY A 89 -4.98 -1.07 6.50
C GLY A 89 -5.51 -1.53 7.85
N GLN A 90 -6.47 -2.45 7.86
CA GLN A 90 -7.03 -3.02 9.08
C GLN A 90 -5.98 -3.81 9.88
N LEU A 91 -5.13 -4.60 9.19
CA LEU A 91 -4.00 -5.26 9.84
C LEU A 91 -3.12 -4.27 10.61
N TYR A 92 -2.82 -3.13 10.01
CA TYR A 92 -2.03 -2.08 10.65
C TYR A 92 -2.79 -1.37 11.78
N LEU A 93 -4.08 -1.12 11.61
CA LEU A 93 -4.94 -0.55 12.66
C LEU A 93 -4.99 -1.45 13.91
N ASP A 94 -5.00 -2.77 13.72
CA ASP A 94 -5.06 -3.78 14.77
C ASP A 94 -3.66 -4.20 15.28
N GLY A 95 -2.63 -3.35 15.07
CA GLY A 95 -1.27 -3.62 15.55
C GLY A 95 -0.64 -4.89 14.97
N GLY A 96 -0.94 -5.18 13.71
CA GLY A 96 -0.42 -6.33 12.99
C GLY A 96 -1.14 -7.66 13.26
N LYS A 97 -2.30 -7.61 13.90
CA LYS A 97 -3.15 -8.79 14.18
C LYS A 97 -4.24 -8.95 13.13
N TRP A 98 -4.51 -10.19 12.76
CA TRP A 98 -5.62 -10.55 11.88
C TRP A 98 -6.24 -11.86 12.34
N GLU A 99 -7.55 -11.88 12.56
CA GLU A 99 -8.29 -13.06 13.07
C GLU A 99 -7.62 -13.74 14.29
N GLY A 100 -7.13 -12.91 15.22
CA GLY A 100 -6.47 -13.36 16.46
C GLY A 100 -5.02 -13.83 16.30
N ARG A 101 -4.45 -13.80 15.10
CA ARG A 101 -3.05 -14.17 14.82
C ARG A 101 -2.20 -12.92 14.61
N GLN A 102 -0.99 -12.90 15.15
CA GLN A 102 0.00 -11.86 14.84
C GLN A 102 0.64 -12.18 13.48
N ILE A 103 0.36 -11.36 12.47
CA ILE A 103 0.89 -11.48 11.10
C ILE A 103 2.12 -10.60 10.93
N VAL A 104 2.05 -9.37 11.41
CA VAL A 104 3.17 -8.41 11.48
C VAL A 104 3.36 -8.05 12.94
N SER A 105 4.59 -7.96 13.43
CA SER A 105 4.80 -7.65 14.85
C SER A 105 4.29 -6.24 15.19
N GLU A 106 3.79 -6.06 16.40
CA GLU A 106 3.30 -4.76 16.89
C GLU A 106 4.41 -3.71 16.88
N GLU A 107 5.65 -4.14 17.23
CA GLU A 107 6.83 -3.29 17.18
C GLU A 107 7.13 -2.81 15.76
N TRP A 108 6.98 -3.69 14.75
CA TRP A 108 7.19 -3.28 13.36
C TRP A 108 6.11 -2.34 12.86
N VAL A 109 4.84 -2.54 13.25
CA VAL A 109 3.77 -1.59 12.93
C VAL A 109 4.10 -0.22 13.50
N ALA A 110 4.48 -0.15 14.77
CA ALA A 110 4.87 1.10 15.42
C ALA A 110 6.10 1.74 14.75
N GLU A 111 7.14 0.95 14.50
CA GLU A 111 8.39 1.42 13.89
C GLU A 111 8.18 1.91 12.45
N SER A 112 7.46 1.13 11.63
CA SER A 112 7.28 1.47 10.22
C SER A 112 6.38 2.70 9.99
N THR A 113 5.51 3.02 10.95
CA THR A 113 4.62 4.19 10.90
C THR A 113 5.13 5.39 11.72
N ALA A 114 6.30 5.26 12.38
CA ALA A 114 6.97 6.37 13.04
C ALA A 114 7.62 7.33 12.02
N GLU A 115 7.87 8.57 12.46
CA GLU A 115 8.62 9.52 11.63
C GLU A 115 10.11 9.19 11.64
N HIS A 116 10.67 8.80 10.49
CA HIS A 116 12.11 8.61 10.26
C HIS A 116 12.73 9.70 9.41
N SER A 117 11.94 10.36 8.60
CA SER A 117 12.37 11.50 7.78
C SER A 117 11.21 12.46 7.56
N ARG A 118 11.55 13.70 7.23
CA ARG A 118 10.58 14.77 7.01
C ARG A 118 10.84 15.50 5.71
N TRP A 119 9.79 15.75 4.96
CA TRP A 119 9.81 16.63 3.80
C TRP A 119 9.29 18.01 4.24
N GLU A 120 10.23 18.87 4.66
CA GLU A 120 9.92 20.16 5.27
C GLU A 120 9.05 21.07 4.39
N LYS A 121 9.30 21.07 3.08
CA LYS A 121 8.55 21.90 2.12
C LYS A 121 7.06 21.59 2.13
N GLU A 122 6.70 20.32 2.16
CA GLU A 122 5.31 19.85 2.12
C GLU A 122 4.75 19.54 3.53
N LYS A 123 5.59 19.73 4.58
CA LYS A 123 5.24 19.39 5.97
C LYS A 123 4.75 17.95 6.15
N LEU A 124 5.30 17.03 5.35
CA LEU A 124 4.99 15.62 5.40
C LEU A 124 6.11 14.84 6.07
N SER A 125 5.75 13.92 6.93
CA SER A 125 6.65 12.98 7.57
C SER A 125 6.58 11.62 6.91
N TYR A 126 7.65 10.84 6.97
CA TYR A 126 7.75 9.54 6.31
C TYR A 126 8.41 8.51 7.22
N GLY A 127 7.75 7.39 7.36
CA GLY A 127 8.24 6.19 8.02
C GLY A 127 8.88 5.22 7.02
N TYR A 128 8.65 3.93 7.17
CA TYR A 128 9.07 2.92 6.20
C TYR A 128 7.91 2.59 5.26
N LEU A 129 7.88 3.28 4.10
CA LEU A 129 6.85 3.22 3.06
C LEU A 129 5.46 3.75 3.49
N TRP A 130 5.38 4.40 4.64
CA TRP A 130 4.20 5.08 5.13
C TRP A 130 4.45 6.59 5.25
N TRP A 131 3.55 7.39 4.72
CA TRP A 131 3.47 8.81 5.04
C TRP A 131 2.79 8.96 6.39
N THR A 132 3.38 9.73 7.30
CA THR A 132 2.93 9.84 8.68
C THR A 132 2.49 11.26 9.03
N GLY A 133 1.67 11.41 10.07
CA GLY A 133 1.14 12.71 10.48
C GLY A 133 0.07 13.28 9.54
N ILE A 134 -0.55 12.46 8.71
CA ILE A 134 -1.59 12.87 7.77
C ILE A 134 -2.95 12.73 8.45
N LEU A 135 -3.71 13.84 8.59
CA LEU A 135 -5.06 13.86 9.19
C LEU A 135 -5.16 13.05 10.51
N ASN A 136 -4.14 13.16 11.37
CA ASN A 136 -3.99 12.39 12.62
C ASN A 136 -3.79 10.88 12.44
N GLY A 137 -3.34 10.45 11.27
CA GLY A 137 -3.07 9.06 10.94
C GLY A 137 -1.83 8.92 10.06
N TYR A 138 -1.78 7.82 9.33
CA TYR A 138 -0.73 7.52 8.36
C TYR A 138 -1.33 6.90 7.10
N ALA A 139 -0.60 6.98 5.99
CA ALA A 139 -1.09 6.49 4.71
C ALA A 139 0.03 5.90 3.84
N ALA A 140 -0.27 4.78 3.17
CA ALA A 140 0.46 4.35 1.99
C ALA A 140 -0.19 5.01 0.77
N MET A 141 0.55 5.84 0.06
CA MET A 141 0.05 6.61 -1.08
C MET A 141 0.82 6.24 -2.34
N GLY A 142 0.08 5.81 -3.35
CA GLY A 142 0.59 5.54 -4.69
C GLY A 142 0.20 6.61 -5.70
N ASN A 143 0.89 6.62 -6.82
CA ASN A 143 0.50 7.44 -7.96
C ASN A 143 -0.95 7.16 -8.36
N SER A 144 -1.60 8.11 -9.00
CA SER A 144 -3.00 7.98 -9.47
C SER A 144 -4.07 8.04 -8.37
N GLY A 145 -3.72 8.30 -7.10
CA GLY A 145 -4.69 8.39 -6.01
C GLY A 145 -5.03 7.04 -5.36
N ASN A 146 -4.23 6.01 -5.58
CA ASN A 146 -4.32 4.80 -4.78
C ASN A 146 -3.87 5.11 -3.35
N ILE A 147 -4.67 4.75 -2.36
CA ILE A 147 -4.36 5.03 -0.96
C ILE A 147 -4.88 3.94 -0.03
N ILE A 148 -4.08 3.67 1.00
CA ILE A 148 -4.51 3.04 2.24
C ILE A 148 -4.27 4.08 3.34
N TYR A 149 -5.32 4.65 3.88
CA TYR A 149 -5.26 5.58 4.99
C TYR A 149 -5.73 4.89 6.27
N VAL A 150 -5.00 5.06 7.34
CA VAL A 150 -5.29 4.49 8.67
C VAL A 150 -5.29 5.61 9.70
N ASN A 151 -6.37 5.73 10.44
CA ASN A 151 -6.49 6.64 11.57
C ASN A 151 -6.80 5.86 12.84
N PRO A 152 -5.81 5.63 13.72
CA PRO A 152 -6.01 4.88 14.95
C PRO A 152 -6.94 5.56 15.95
N ALA A 153 -6.96 6.90 16.01
CA ALA A 153 -7.80 7.65 16.93
C ALA A 153 -9.30 7.50 16.61
N ASP A 154 -9.63 7.54 15.31
CA ASP A 154 -11.01 7.37 14.85
C ASP A 154 -11.35 5.89 14.57
N LYS A 155 -10.41 4.96 14.80
CA LYS A 155 -10.52 3.52 14.47
C LYS A 155 -10.99 3.31 13.03
N MET A 156 -10.42 4.04 12.09
CA MET A 156 -10.88 4.12 10.72
C MET A 156 -9.80 3.70 9.73
N VAL A 157 -10.21 2.94 8.73
CA VAL A 157 -9.43 2.63 7.54
C VAL A 157 -10.19 3.10 6.32
N VAL A 158 -9.52 3.83 5.44
CA VAL A 158 -10.03 4.18 4.12
C VAL A 158 -9.08 3.67 3.06
N SER A 159 -9.59 2.92 2.10
CA SER A 159 -8.82 2.51 0.94
C SER A 159 -9.51 2.93 -0.35
N ILE A 160 -8.73 3.46 -1.28
CA ILE A 160 -9.21 3.91 -2.59
C ILE A 160 -8.30 3.33 -3.65
N ALA A 161 -8.88 2.55 -4.57
CA ALA A 161 -8.23 2.14 -5.80
C ALA A 161 -8.68 3.07 -6.92
N ALA A 162 -7.76 3.81 -7.51
CA ALA A 162 -8.06 4.86 -8.47
C ALA A 162 -7.20 4.79 -9.72
N LEU A 163 -7.72 5.36 -10.80
CA LEU A 163 -6.96 5.68 -12.00
C LEU A 163 -6.70 7.18 -12.03
N PHE A 164 -5.50 7.57 -12.46
CA PHE A 164 -5.13 8.98 -12.57
C PHE A 164 -6.09 9.73 -13.51
N LYS A 165 -6.65 10.82 -12.98
CA LYS A 165 -7.41 11.81 -13.74
C LYS A 165 -6.91 13.20 -13.36
N PRO A 166 -6.48 14.04 -14.35
CA PRO A 166 -5.95 15.39 -14.06
C PRO A 166 -6.92 16.30 -13.31
N THR A 167 -8.23 16.01 -13.40
CA THR A 167 -9.30 16.79 -12.76
C THR A 167 -9.80 16.15 -11.46
N ALA A 168 -9.12 15.11 -10.94
CA ALA A 168 -9.52 14.50 -9.68
C ALA A 168 -9.32 15.49 -8.51
N LYS A 169 -10.21 15.41 -7.52
CA LYS A 169 -10.02 16.10 -6.24
C LYS A 169 -8.74 15.61 -5.54
N ASP A 170 -8.17 16.46 -4.70
CA ASP A 170 -7.17 16.01 -3.75
C ASP A 170 -7.75 14.88 -2.89
N ILE A 171 -7.02 13.77 -2.81
CA ILE A 171 -7.52 12.55 -2.17
C ILE A 171 -7.66 12.73 -0.65
N MET A 172 -6.76 13.52 -0.04
CA MET A 172 -6.80 13.76 1.41
C MET A 172 -7.95 14.72 1.75
N GLU A 173 -8.16 15.74 0.92
CA GLU A 173 -9.33 16.62 1.05
C GLU A 173 -10.63 15.86 0.90
N PHE A 174 -10.70 14.90 -0.03
CA PHE A 174 -11.86 14.04 -0.23
C PHE A 174 -12.11 13.15 1.00
N ILE A 175 -11.08 12.54 1.57
CA ILE A 175 -11.21 11.73 2.79
C ILE A 175 -11.72 12.59 3.96
N GLU A 176 -11.14 13.78 4.15
CA GLU A 176 -11.47 14.63 5.28
C GLU A 176 -12.88 15.23 5.18
N LYS A 177 -13.26 15.72 4.01
CA LYS A 177 -14.51 16.48 3.82
C LYS A 177 -15.70 15.64 3.42
N ASP A 178 -15.49 14.59 2.64
CA ASP A 178 -16.58 13.82 2.05
C ASP A 178 -16.75 12.43 2.69
N ILE A 179 -15.68 11.78 3.16
CA ILE A 179 -15.74 10.42 3.72
C ILE A 179 -15.83 10.43 5.25
N LYS A 180 -14.89 11.07 5.92
CA LYS A 180 -14.81 11.07 7.39
C LYS A 180 -16.10 11.49 8.08
N PRO A 181 -16.82 12.54 7.65
CA PRO A 181 -18.07 12.95 8.28
C PRO A 181 -19.18 11.90 8.25
N LEU A 182 -19.13 10.94 7.29
CA LEU A 182 -20.12 9.86 7.21
C LEU A 182 -19.99 8.83 8.34
N PHE A 183 -18.81 8.75 8.96
CA PHE A 183 -18.50 7.78 10.00
C PHE A 183 -18.39 8.41 11.39
N CYS A 184 -17.98 9.68 11.48
CA CYS A 184 -17.80 10.39 12.75
C CYS A 184 -19.06 11.13 13.23
N GLY A 185 -20.17 11.08 12.48
CA GLY A 185 -21.42 11.76 12.77
C GLY A 185 -22.57 10.91 13.33
N ALA A 186 -22.30 9.62 13.65
CA ALA A 186 -23.33 8.67 14.09
C ALA A 186 -23.42 8.49 15.63
N GLU A 187 -22.76 9.34 16.41
CA GLU A 187 -22.99 9.43 17.85
C GLU A 187 -23.97 10.59 18.12
N GLY A 188 -25.25 10.29 18.01
CA GLY A 188 -26.38 11.11 18.40
C GLY A 188 -27.31 10.31 19.30
#